data_2e04ea830e204571d90954fd5c9ded5f
#
_entry.id   2e04ea830e204571d90954fd5c9ded5f
#
_cell.length_a   1.000
_cell.length_b   1.000
_cell.length_c   1.000
_cell.angle_alpha   90.00
_cell.angle_beta   90.00
_cell.angle_gamma   90.00
#
_symmetry.space_group_name_H-M   'P 1'
#
loop_
_entity.id
_entity.type
_entity.pdbx_description
1 polymer ?
#
loop_
_entity_poly.entity_id
_entity_poly.type
_entity_poly.pdbx_seq_one_letter_code
_entity_poly.pdbx_strand_id
1 'polypeptide(L)'
;MSSAPASRGHLLTEQRLAASAAIDALSVEATLRLINTQDMDVPRAVRDAIPQVAKLVEEAVERMRRTPPGRLIYVGAGTSGRLGVLDASECPPTFH
;
A
#
# COMPACT_ATOMS: atom_id res chain seq x y z
N MET A 1 16.14 3.39 -32.69
CA MET A 1 16.62 2.32 -31.80
C MET A 1 15.80 2.36 -30.52
N SER A 2 15.05 1.31 -30.24
CA SER A 2 14.36 1.19 -28.96
C SER A 2 15.39 0.82 -27.90
N SER A 3 15.64 1.70 -26.93
CA SER A 3 16.45 1.36 -25.76
C SER A 3 15.68 0.35 -24.91
N ALA A 4 16.33 -0.75 -24.50
CA ALA A 4 15.73 -1.67 -23.57
C ALA A 4 15.30 -0.90 -22.29
N PRO A 5 14.13 -1.20 -21.70
CA PRO A 5 13.71 -0.53 -20.48
C PRO A 5 14.76 -0.75 -19.38
N ALA A 6 15.04 0.30 -18.62
CA ALA A 6 15.98 0.24 -17.51
C ALA A 6 15.57 -0.89 -16.54
N SER A 7 16.53 -1.69 -16.11
CA SER A 7 16.29 -2.75 -15.12
C SER A 7 15.79 -2.13 -13.80
N ARG A 8 14.67 -2.62 -13.29
CA ARG A 8 14.07 -2.18 -12.01
C ARG A 8 14.33 -3.15 -10.87
N GLY A 9 15.10 -4.21 -11.11
CA GLY A 9 15.34 -5.27 -10.12
C GLY A 9 15.96 -4.81 -8.80
N HIS A 10 16.51 -3.59 -8.75
CA HIS A 10 17.04 -2.98 -7.53
C HIS A 10 15.96 -2.34 -6.63
N LEU A 11 14.74 -2.12 -7.17
CA LEU A 11 13.65 -1.55 -6.41
C LEU A 11 13.03 -2.61 -5.50
N LEU A 12 12.70 -2.25 -4.25
CA LEU A 12 12.09 -3.17 -3.27
C LEU A 12 10.78 -3.78 -3.79
N THR A 13 9.97 -2.98 -4.49
CA THR A 13 8.69 -3.41 -5.05
C THR A 13 8.82 -4.35 -6.25
N GLU A 14 10.00 -4.45 -6.86
CA GLU A 14 10.30 -5.29 -8.02
C GLU A 14 11.14 -6.52 -7.64
N GLN A 15 11.46 -6.67 -6.37
CA GLN A 15 12.21 -7.83 -5.89
C GLN A 15 11.34 -9.08 -5.86
N ARG A 16 11.94 -10.20 -6.22
CA ARG A 16 11.28 -11.49 -6.18
C ARG A 16 11.28 -12.05 -4.77
N LEU A 17 10.13 -12.58 -4.35
CA LEU A 17 10.02 -13.31 -3.10
C LEU A 17 10.61 -14.73 -3.28
N ALA A 18 11.58 -15.09 -2.46
CA ALA A 18 12.23 -16.39 -2.54
C ALA A 18 11.22 -17.56 -2.37
N ALA A 19 10.25 -17.41 -1.50
CA ALA A 19 9.20 -18.40 -1.26
C ALA A 19 8.34 -18.70 -2.49
N SER A 20 8.24 -17.76 -3.45
CA SER A 20 7.47 -17.94 -4.69
C SER A 20 8.31 -18.28 -5.92
N ALA A 21 9.59 -18.60 -5.74
CA ALA A 21 10.51 -18.82 -6.86
C ALA A 21 10.08 -19.95 -7.82
N ALA A 22 9.38 -20.96 -7.32
CA ALA A 22 8.87 -22.10 -8.10
C ALA A 22 7.33 -22.16 -8.10
N ILE A 23 6.65 -21.02 -8.04
CA ILE A 23 5.18 -20.96 -7.94
C ILE A 23 4.46 -21.62 -9.11
N ASP A 24 5.06 -21.60 -10.30
CA ASP A 24 4.56 -22.22 -11.52
C ASP A 24 4.55 -23.76 -11.45
N ALA A 25 5.37 -24.36 -10.59
CA ALA A 25 5.44 -25.80 -10.37
C ALA A 25 4.53 -26.30 -9.25
N LEU A 26 3.84 -25.41 -8.54
CA LEU A 26 2.95 -25.75 -7.43
C LEU A 26 1.56 -26.17 -7.93
N SER A 27 0.88 -27.01 -7.14
CA SER A 27 -0.55 -27.24 -7.32
C SER A 27 -1.35 -25.96 -7.01
N VAL A 28 -2.60 -25.89 -7.47
CA VAL A 28 -3.50 -24.76 -7.17
C VAL A 28 -3.62 -24.55 -5.66
N GLU A 29 -3.86 -25.62 -4.89
CA GLU A 29 -3.97 -25.53 -3.45
C GLU A 29 -2.67 -25.02 -2.80
N ALA A 30 -1.53 -25.53 -3.21
CA ALA A 30 -0.23 -25.10 -2.67
C ALA A 30 0.05 -23.62 -2.99
N THR A 31 -0.34 -23.15 -4.18
CA THR A 31 -0.24 -21.75 -4.58
C THR A 31 -1.12 -20.86 -3.68
N LEU A 32 -2.37 -21.25 -3.45
CA LEU A 32 -3.28 -20.48 -2.59
C LEU A 32 -2.79 -20.43 -1.14
N ARG A 33 -2.26 -21.55 -0.63
CA ARG A 33 -1.66 -21.59 0.71
C ARG A 33 -0.43 -20.71 0.83
N LEU A 34 0.41 -20.68 -0.20
CA LEU A 34 1.58 -19.79 -0.23
C LEU A 34 1.16 -18.33 -0.17
N ILE A 35 0.19 -17.92 -1.00
CA ILE A 35 -0.34 -16.55 -1.00
C ILE A 35 -0.91 -16.21 0.38
N ASN A 36 -1.75 -17.06 0.94
CA ASN A 36 -2.36 -16.85 2.26
C ASN A 36 -1.30 -16.70 3.36
N THR A 37 -0.26 -17.53 3.34
CA THR A 37 0.86 -17.45 4.29
C THR A 37 1.60 -16.12 4.20
N GLN A 38 1.87 -15.65 2.98
CA GLN A 38 2.52 -14.35 2.77
C GLN A 38 1.63 -13.18 3.18
N ASP A 39 0.34 -13.26 2.93
CA ASP A 39 -0.62 -12.24 3.34
C ASP A 39 -0.67 -12.05 4.85
N MET A 40 -0.40 -13.09 5.63
CA MET A 40 -0.35 -13.01 7.10
C MET A 40 0.80 -12.15 7.63
N ASP A 41 1.83 -11.91 6.84
CA ASP A 41 2.94 -11.03 7.23
C ASP A 41 2.56 -9.54 7.13
N VAL A 42 1.57 -9.19 6.32
CA VAL A 42 1.12 -7.81 6.11
C VAL A 42 0.65 -7.15 7.41
N PRO A 43 -0.31 -7.72 8.17
CA PRO A 43 -0.73 -7.11 9.44
C PRO A 43 0.39 -7.05 10.50
N ARG A 44 1.36 -7.95 10.45
CA ARG A 44 2.54 -7.90 11.34
C ARG A 44 3.42 -6.70 10.99
N ALA A 45 3.72 -6.50 9.71
CA ALA A 45 4.49 -5.34 9.24
C ALA A 45 3.77 -4.01 9.57
N VAL A 46 2.45 -3.97 9.40
CA VAL A 46 1.64 -2.81 9.80
C VAL A 46 1.72 -2.54 11.30
N ARG A 47 1.68 -3.60 12.14
CA ARG A 47 1.81 -3.46 13.59
C ARG A 47 3.09 -2.72 13.99
N ASP A 48 4.20 -3.05 13.36
CA ASP A 48 5.49 -2.43 13.64
C ASP A 48 5.52 -0.95 13.24
N ALA A 49 4.70 -0.54 12.28
CA ALA A 49 4.56 0.84 11.83
C ALA A 49 3.52 1.66 12.62
N ILE A 50 2.70 1.03 13.48
CA ILE A 50 1.62 1.71 14.21
C ILE A 50 2.10 2.96 14.96
N PRO A 51 3.24 2.99 15.66
CA PRO A 51 3.67 4.20 16.38
C PRO A 51 3.89 5.39 15.44
N GLN A 52 4.41 5.16 14.23
CA GLN A 52 4.60 6.21 13.24
C GLN A 52 3.28 6.64 12.61
N VAL A 53 2.40 5.69 12.33
CA VAL A 53 1.04 5.97 11.82
C VAL A 53 0.25 6.78 12.84
N ALA A 54 0.34 6.45 14.13
CA ALA A 54 -0.34 7.20 15.19
C ALA A 54 0.09 8.67 15.20
N LYS A 55 1.40 8.94 15.14
CA LYS A 55 1.92 10.32 15.05
C LYS A 55 1.40 11.07 13.83
N LEU A 56 1.36 10.40 12.68
CA LEU A 56 0.83 10.99 11.45
C LEU A 56 -0.66 11.35 11.61
N VAL A 57 -1.45 10.45 12.17
CA VAL A 57 -2.88 10.67 12.39
C VAL A 57 -3.11 11.83 13.36
N GLU A 58 -2.41 11.87 14.49
CA GLU A 58 -2.50 12.95 15.48
C GLU A 58 -2.19 14.32 14.86
N GLU A 59 -1.11 14.41 14.08
CA GLU A 59 -0.72 15.64 13.38
C GLU A 59 -1.73 16.04 12.31
N ALA A 60 -2.26 15.08 11.56
CA ALA A 60 -3.28 15.33 10.54
C ALA A 60 -4.56 15.87 11.18
N VAL A 61 -5.03 15.26 12.25
CA VAL A 61 -6.22 15.70 13.00
C VAL A 61 -6.04 17.12 13.53
N GLU A 62 -4.89 17.42 14.13
CA GLU A 62 -4.59 18.76 14.64
C GLU A 62 -4.67 19.81 13.53
N ARG A 63 -4.04 19.53 12.37
CA ARG A 63 -4.06 20.46 11.23
C ARG A 63 -5.44 20.63 10.64
N MET A 64 -6.23 19.57 10.55
CA MET A 64 -7.60 19.66 10.03
C MET A 64 -8.54 20.45 10.95
N ARG A 65 -8.26 20.50 12.26
CA ARG A 65 -9.03 21.28 13.25
C ARG A 65 -8.68 22.75 13.31
N ARG A 66 -7.60 23.18 12.67
CA ARG A 66 -7.18 24.60 12.65
C ARG A 66 -8.19 25.48 11.89
N THR A 67 -8.08 26.78 12.08
CA THR A 67 -8.83 27.78 11.33
C THR A 67 -7.82 28.68 10.59
N PRO A 68 -7.80 28.68 9.26
CA PRO A 68 -8.58 27.81 8.34
C PRO A 68 -8.15 26.34 8.44
N PRO A 69 -9.06 25.41 8.16
CA PRO A 69 -8.76 23.98 8.29
C PRO A 69 -7.71 23.52 7.27
N GLY A 70 -6.86 22.59 7.68
CA GLY A 70 -5.96 21.88 6.79
C GLY A 70 -6.68 20.93 5.84
N ARG A 71 -5.96 20.40 4.87
CA ARG A 71 -6.46 19.43 3.89
C ARG A 71 -5.61 18.16 3.87
N LEU A 72 -6.26 17.01 3.76
CA LEU A 72 -5.60 15.76 3.43
C LEU A 72 -5.60 15.60 1.91
N ILE A 73 -4.41 15.48 1.32
CA ILE A 73 -4.25 15.36 -0.12
C ILE A 73 -3.60 14.04 -0.45
N TYR A 74 -4.27 13.25 -1.29
CA TYR A 74 -3.72 12.00 -1.82
C TYR A 74 -2.94 12.29 -3.10
N VAL A 75 -1.73 11.76 -3.19
CA VAL A 75 -0.89 11.82 -4.39
C VAL A 75 -0.49 10.41 -4.76
N GLY A 76 -0.77 10.01 -5.98
CA GLY A 76 -0.43 8.68 -6.46
C GLY A 76 -0.57 8.55 -7.97
N ALA A 77 0.07 7.54 -8.54
CA ALA A 77 -0.02 7.18 -9.94
C ALA A 77 -0.70 5.82 -10.09
N GLY A 78 -1.35 5.57 -11.23
CA GLY A 78 -2.00 4.29 -11.54
C GLY A 78 -3.04 3.89 -10.50
N THR A 79 -2.99 2.64 -10.05
CA THR A 79 -3.93 2.07 -9.09
C THR A 79 -3.86 2.76 -7.71
N SER A 80 -2.67 3.14 -7.26
CA SER A 80 -2.51 3.88 -6.00
C SER A 80 -3.26 5.22 -6.03
N GLY A 81 -3.16 5.95 -7.15
CA GLY A 81 -3.92 7.20 -7.35
C GLY A 81 -5.43 6.95 -7.37
N ARG A 82 -5.89 5.88 -8.02
CA ARG A 82 -7.31 5.50 -8.06
C ARG A 82 -7.86 5.15 -6.68
N LEU A 83 -7.10 4.45 -5.84
CA LEU A 83 -7.48 4.17 -4.45
C LEU A 83 -7.63 5.46 -3.64
N GLY A 84 -6.73 6.42 -3.82
CA GLY A 84 -6.84 7.74 -3.19
C GLY A 84 -8.09 8.50 -3.62
N VAL A 85 -8.45 8.47 -4.92
CA VAL A 85 -9.68 9.06 -5.45
C VAL A 85 -10.91 8.40 -4.84
N LEU A 86 -10.94 7.08 -4.77
CA LEU A 86 -12.04 6.32 -4.18
C LEU A 86 -12.23 6.71 -2.71
N ASP A 87 -11.18 6.67 -1.91
CA ASP A 87 -11.24 7.02 -0.49
C ASP A 87 -11.72 8.47 -0.28
N ALA A 88 -11.15 9.43 -1.02
CA ALA A 88 -11.55 10.83 -0.95
C ALA A 88 -13.02 11.05 -1.34
N SER A 89 -13.54 10.32 -2.34
CA SER A 89 -14.93 10.43 -2.79
C SER A 89 -15.94 9.85 -1.80
N GLU A 90 -15.53 8.88 -1.01
CA GLU A 90 -16.38 8.24 0.01
C GLU A 90 -16.40 8.99 1.34
N CYS A 91 -15.46 9.92 1.57
CA CYS A 91 -15.41 10.68 2.83
C CYS A 91 -16.69 11.51 3.08
N PRO A 92 -17.22 12.31 2.13
CA PRO A 92 -18.43 13.12 2.38
C PRO A 92 -19.67 12.29 2.72
N PRO A 93 -20.00 11.17 2.05
CA PRO A 93 -21.16 10.36 2.42
C PRO A 93 -20.99 9.58 3.71
N THR A 94 -19.76 9.28 4.12
CA THR A 94 -19.46 8.49 5.32
C THR A 94 -19.32 9.36 6.57
N PHE A 95 -18.71 10.52 6.43
CA PHE A 95 -18.45 11.46 7.52
C PHE A 95 -19.14 12.80 7.21
N HIS A 96 -20.27 13.06 7.81
CA HIS A 96 -21.04 14.29 7.63
C HIS A 96 -20.44 15.48 8.38
#